data_350cf443c1e1ed9b9a48de10b152f490
#
_entry.id   350cf443c1e1ed9b9a48de10b152f490
#
_cell.length_a   1.000
_cell.length_b   1.000
_cell.length_c   1.000
_cell.angle_alpha   90.00
_cell.angle_beta   90.00
_cell.angle_gamma   90.00
#
_symmetry.space_group_name_H-M   'P 1'
#
loop_
_entity.id
_entity.type
_entity.pdbx_description
1 polymer ?
#
loop_
_entity_poly.entity_id
_entity_poly.type
_entity_poly.pdbx_seq_one_letter_code
_entity_poly.pdbx_strand_id
1 'polypeptide(L)'
;MYFCINSVLRTIFPAAEKIYDMKKIIILIVCVLSACFAAAQEPVPVLTLGTFHFDFPNLDQVQYAESEQIDVLNPVYQNEIETLVGLLEKFAPTIIVIERPVKMQFETDSLFRRYLADCYDLQRGEDEQIGFRLAKRLGIDRIYCVDEWGKHYDEIDELLRDENSKEYIRFETSFYDHPDSIKRFVPEAVFKERGIIAELIGLNDPEYIRRSLGNYLVGHFKYASFSNDYIGADFETGRWFNRNLRIFRNIQRIETEPSDRILVIFGAGHQNLLNYLFECSPEYRLEEANKYLM
;
A
#
# COMPACT_ATOMS: atom_id res chain seq x y z
N MET A 1 68.91 8.41 -22.34
CA MET A 1 68.36 9.37 -23.32
C MET A 1 66.84 9.70 -23.04
N TYR A 2 66.05 8.84 -22.39
CA TYR A 2 64.67 9.11 -22.05
C TYR A 2 64.42 10.04 -20.82
N PHE A 3 65.42 10.19 -19.95
CA PHE A 3 65.30 11.03 -18.73
C PHE A 3 65.44 12.52 -18.97
N CYS A 4 66.18 12.94 -20.05
CA CYS A 4 66.36 14.36 -20.36
C CYS A 4 65.23 15.00 -21.13
N ILE A 5 64.39 14.21 -21.85
CA ILE A 5 63.30 14.75 -22.66
C ILE A 5 62.14 15.17 -21.75
N ASN A 6 61.86 14.42 -20.66
CA ASN A 6 60.79 14.75 -19.73
C ASN A 6 61.04 16.00 -18.86
N SER A 7 62.30 16.33 -18.59
CA SER A 7 62.68 17.58 -17.83
C SER A 7 62.49 18.82 -18.67
N VAL A 8 62.82 18.75 -19.97
CA VAL A 8 62.69 19.88 -20.91
C VAL A 8 61.23 20.20 -21.26
N LEU A 9 60.39 19.19 -21.40
CA LEU A 9 59.00 19.40 -21.67
C LEU A 9 58.23 20.03 -20.46
N ARG A 10 58.65 19.73 -19.22
CA ARG A 10 58.06 20.35 -18.01
C ARG A 10 58.41 21.84 -17.88
N THR A 11 59.52 22.27 -18.48
CA THR A 11 59.96 23.69 -18.44
C THR A 11 59.30 24.54 -19.53
N ILE A 12 58.83 23.91 -20.62
CA ILE A 12 58.24 24.61 -21.80
C ILE A 12 56.73 24.76 -21.69
N PHE A 13 56.05 23.88 -20.95
CA PHE A 13 54.57 23.91 -20.84
C PHE A 13 54.04 23.86 -19.41
N PRO A 14 54.41 24.74 -18.50
CA PRO A 14 53.89 24.74 -17.13
C PRO A 14 52.38 25.07 -17.07
N ALA A 15 51.84 25.72 -18.11
CA ALA A 15 50.42 25.98 -18.23
C ALA A 15 49.57 24.74 -18.56
N ALA A 16 50.11 23.78 -19.33
CA ALA A 16 49.40 22.54 -19.71
C ALA A 16 49.27 21.60 -18.51
N GLU A 17 50.26 21.49 -17.65
CA GLU A 17 50.20 20.67 -16.43
C GLU A 17 49.21 21.25 -15.41
N LYS A 18 49.19 22.58 -15.23
CA LYS A 18 48.19 23.27 -14.41
C LYS A 18 46.76 23.08 -14.92
N ILE A 19 46.55 23.13 -16.23
CA ILE A 19 45.25 22.93 -16.87
C ILE A 19 44.79 21.48 -16.70
N TYR A 20 45.69 20.49 -16.78
CA TYR A 20 45.41 19.09 -16.59
C TYR A 20 45.04 18.78 -15.13
N ASP A 21 45.74 19.35 -14.17
CA ASP A 21 45.42 19.19 -12.74
C ASP A 21 44.14 19.92 -12.35
N MET A 22 43.87 21.10 -12.91
CA MET A 22 42.57 21.78 -12.73
C MET A 22 41.39 20.94 -13.27
N LYS A 23 41.55 20.31 -14.44
CA LYS A 23 40.51 19.42 -15.00
C LYS A 23 40.24 18.21 -14.09
N LYS A 24 41.27 17.58 -13.52
CA LYS A 24 41.13 16.50 -12.54
C LYS A 24 40.40 16.96 -11.28
N ILE A 25 40.74 18.13 -10.75
CA ILE A 25 40.08 18.70 -9.57
C ILE A 25 38.60 19.00 -9.89
N ILE A 26 38.30 19.57 -11.04
CA ILE A 26 36.92 19.84 -11.47
C ILE A 26 36.11 18.53 -11.61
N ILE A 27 36.69 17.49 -12.24
CA ILE A 27 36.06 16.19 -12.37
C ILE A 27 35.80 15.57 -10.98
N LEU A 28 36.78 15.65 -10.08
CA LEU A 28 36.66 15.16 -8.71
C LEU A 28 35.54 15.90 -7.94
N ILE A 29 35.52 17.23 -8.06
CA ILE A 29 34.46 18.07 -7.44
C ILE A 29 33.08 17.71 -8.02
N VAL A 30 32.95 17.56 -9.33
CA VAL A 30 31.69 17.14 -9.98
C VAL A 30 31.28 15.75 -9.53
N CYS A 31 32.19 14.79 -9.43
CA CYS A 31 31.91 13.44 -8.92
C CYS A 31 31.50 13.46 -7.44
N VAL A 32 32.16 14.26 -6.61
CA VAL A 32 31.82 14.40 -5.18
C VAL A 32 30.48 15.10 -5.02
N LEU A 33 30.20 16.16 -5.78
CA LEU A 33 28.88 16.82 -5.77
C LEU A 33 27.77 15.88 -6.28
N SER A 34 28.04 15.14 -7.36
CA SER A 34 27.06 14.15 -7.87
C SER A 34 26.81 13.03 -6.86
N ALA A 35 27.85 12.56 -6.15
CA ALA A 35 27.72 11.56 -5.10
C ALA A 35 26.96 12.12 -3.87
N CYS A 36 27.18 13.39 -3.52
CA CYS A 36 26.43 14.05 -2.44
C CYS A 36 24.96 14.28 -2.82
N PHE A 37 24.63 14.58 -4.07
CA PHE A 37 23.25 14.69 -4.54
C PHE A 37 22.55 13.33 -4.63
N ALA A 38 23.27 12.24 -4.93
CA ALA A 38 22.72 10.88 -4.93
C ALA A 38 22.53 10.30 -3.50
N ALA A 39 23.14 10.91 -2.49
CA ALA A 39 23.20 10.34 -1.13
C ALA A 39 22.17 10.88 -0.14
N ALA A 40 21.21 11.71 -0.55
CA ALA A 40 20.28 12.32 0.42
C ALA A 40 18.90 12.65 -0.16
N GLN A 41 18.29 11.72 -0.87
CA GLN A 41 16.85 11.84 -1.05
C GLN A 41 16.18 11.31 0.23
N GLU A 42 15.56 12.22 1.00
CA GLU A 42 14.80 11.83 2.17
C GLU A 42 13.68 10.85 1.77
N PRO A 43 13.46 9.78 2.53
CA PRO A 43 12.41 8.83 2.22
C PRO A 43 11.03 9.51 2.20
N VAL A 44 10.22 9.19 1.18
CA VAL A 44 8.88 9.76 1.01
C VAL A 44 7.98 9.32 2.17
N PRO A 45 7.34 10.26 2.92
CA PRO A 45 6.40 9.89 3.96
C PRO A 45 5.18 9.17 3.40
N VAL A 46 4.83 8.03 3.98
CA VAL A 46 3.66 7.23 3.63
C VAL A 46 2.79 7.04 4.86
N LEU A 47 1.51 7.38 4.75
CA LEU A 47 0.48 7.09 5.74
C LEU A 47 -0.43 6.01 5.18
N THR A 48 -0.52 4.85 5.83
CA THR A 48 -1.50 3.82 5.50
C THR A 48 -2.74 3.98 6.38
N LEU A 49 -3.91 4.07 5.78
CA LEU A 49 -5.20 4.07 6.46
C LEU A 49 -5.93 2.75 6.16
N GLY A 50 -6.02 1.88 7.15
CA GLY A 50 -6.81 0.66 7.09
C GLY A 50 -8.28 0.92 7.38
N THR A 51 -9.17 0.40 6.53
CA THR A 51 -10.62 0.56 6.64
C THR A 51 -11.31 -0.80 6.83
N PHE A 52 -12.60 -0.77 7.15
CA PHE A 52 -13.46 -1.96 7.25
C PHE A 52 -14.33 -2.18 6.01
N HIS A 53 -14.01 -1.52 4.89
CA HIS A 53 -14.81 -1.46 3.67
C HIS A 53 -16.23 -0.92 3.91
N PHE A 54 -16.42 0.36 3.65
CA PHE A 54 -17.65 1.12 3.97
C PHE A 54 -18.90 0.63 3.24
N ASP A 55 -18.76 -0.10 2.14
CA ASP A 55 -19.82 -0.69 1.35
C ASP A 55 -20.10 -2.18 1.67
N PHE A 56 -19.35 -2.76 2.62
CA PHE A 56 -19.50 -4.14 3.09
C PHE A 56 -19.59 -5.19 1.96
N PRO A 57 -18.59 -5.29 1.06
CA PRO A 57 -18.62 -6.29 -0.02
C PRO A 57 -18.54 -7.73 0.50
N ASN A 58 -18.20 -7.93 1.79
CA ASN A 58 -18.00 -9.23 2.44
C ASN A 58 -17.01 -10.14 1.70
N LEU A 59 -15.97 -9.54 1.11
CA LEU A 59 -14.88 -10.25 0.43
C LEU A 59 -13.69 -10.54 1.36
N ASP A 60 -13.70 -9.98 2.56
CA ASP A 60 -12.67 -10.15 3.57
C ASP A 60 -12.88 -11.41 4.42
N GLN A 61 -11.87 -11.74 5.22
CA GLN A 61 -11.97 -12.82 6.21
C GLN A 61 -13.00 -12.54 7.32
N VAL A 62 -13.29 -11.26 7.58
CA VAL A 62 -14.34 -10.82 8.49
C VAL A 62 -15.54 -10.40 7.64
N GLN A 63 -16.65 -11.07 7.85
CA GLN A 63 -17.92 -10.79 7.17
C GLN A 63 -18.94 -10.28 8.16
N TYR A 64 -19.74 -9.30 7.77
CA TYR A 64 -20.77 -8.69 8.60
C TYR A 64 -22.15 -9.05 8.06
N ALA A 65 -23.03 -9.58 8.92
CA ALA A 65 -24.43 -9.77 8.56
C ALA A 65 -25.10 -8.41 8.25
N GLU A 66 -26.12 -8.39 7.40
CA GLU A 66 -26.84 -7.14 7.05
C GLU A 66 -27.26 -6.32 8.29
N SER A 67 -27.72 -7.02 9.35
CA SER A 67 -28.11 -6.39 10.61
C SER A 67 -26.96 -5.72 11.36
N GLU A 68 -25.73 -6.08 11.05
CA GLU A 68 -24.50 -5.54 11.67
C GLU A 68 -23.93 -4.37 10.87
N GLN A 69 -24.28 -4.25 9.59
CA GLN A 69 -23.79 -3.19 8.71
C GLN A 69 -24.37 -1.82 9.03
N ILE A 70 -23.67 -0.77 8.61
CA ILE A 70 -24.13 0.64 8.67
C ILE A 70 -24.27 1.17 7.24
N ASP A 71 -25.17 2.13 7.02
CA ASP A 71 -25.17 2.90 5.79
C ASP A 71 -24.36 4.20 6.00
N VAL A 72 -23.15 4.23 5.49
CA VAL A 72 -22.25 5.39 5.61
C VAL A 72 -22.80 6.66 4.95
N LEU A 73 -23.81 6.55 4.05
CA LEU A 73 -24.52 7.69 3.48
C LEU A 73 -25.51 8.34 4.46
N ASN A 74 -25.77 7.71 5.60
CA ASN A 74 -26.60 8.31 6.63
C ASN A 74 -25.93 9.60 7.18
N PRO A 75 -26.71 10.68 7.41
CA PRO A 75 -26.16 11.97 7.84
C PRO A 75 -25.23 11.93 9.06
N VAL A 76 -25.47 11.03 10.01
CA VAL A 76 -24.62 10.88 11.19
C VAL A 76 -23.20 10.45 10.80
N TYR A 77 -23.08 9.46 9.93
CA TYR A 77 -21.80 8.95 9.45
C TYR A 77 -21.14 9.89 8.44
N GLN A 78 -21.94 10.60 7.63
CA GLN A 78 -21.42 11.63 6.72
C GLN A 78 -20.71 12.76 7.48
N ASN A 79 -21.26 13.22 8.60
CA ASN A 79 -20.62 14.23 9.46
C ASN A 79 -19.31 13.70 10.08
N GLU A 80 -19.29 12.42 10.43
CA GLU A 80 -18.10 11.78 10.98
C GLU A 80 -17.02 11.59 9.90
N ILE A 81 -17.39 11.20 8.67
CA ILE A 81 -16.48 11.12 7.54
C ILE A 81 -15.89 12.50 7.21
N GLU A 82 -16.68 13.57 7.23
CA GLU A 82 -16.16 14.93 7.04
C GLU A 82 -15.13 15.32 8.11
N THR A 83 -15.37 14.88 9.35
CA THR A 83 -14.41 15.06 10.47
C THR A 83 -13.14 14.26 10.20
N LEU A 84 -13.26 12.99 9.81
CA LEU A 84 -12.15 12.12 9.46
C LEU A 84 -11.28 12.71 8.33
N VAL A 85 -11.92 13.20 7.27
CA VAL A 85 -11.22 13.88 6.16
C VAL A 85 -10.43 15.08 6.66
N GLY A 86 -11.02 15.90 7.57
CA GLY A 86 -10.31 17.02 8.20
C GLY A 86 -9.14 16.59 9.10
N LEU A 87 -9.20 15.42 9.73
CA LEU A 87 -8.08 14.85 10.48
C LEU A 87 -6.94 14.42 9.55
N LEU A 88 -7.27 13.73 8.46
CA LEU A 88 -6.29 13.25 7.46
C LEU A 88 -5.65 14.39 6.67
N GLU A 89 -6.35 15.53 6.51
CA GLU A 89 -5.79 16.75 5.91
C GLU A 89 -4.53 17.23 6.64
N LYS A 90 -4.40 16.98 7.96
CA LYS A 90 -3.20 17.31 8.72
C LYS A 90 -1.94 16.56 8.26
N PHE A 91 -2.10 15.39 7.67
CA PHE A 91 -1.00 14.68 7.02
C PHE A 91 -0.54 15.41 5.74
N ALA A 92 -1.40 16.25 5.14
CA ALA A 92 -1.16 16.98 3.90
C ALA A 92 -0.65 16.08 2.76
N PRO A 93 -1.37 15.00 2.38
CA PRO A 93 -0.95 14.14 1.27
C PRO A 93 -0.94 14.94 -0.04
N THR A 94 0.02 14.63 -0.92
CA THR A 94 0.09 15.13 -2.29
C THR A 94 -0.29 14.04 -3.30
N ILE A 95 -0.23 12.78 -2.86
CA ILE A 95 -0.57 11.59 -3.62
C ILE A 95 -1.54 10.74 -2.78
N ILE A 96 -2.65 10.34 -3.37
CA ILE A 96 -3.61 9.42 -2.76
C ILE A 96 -3.68 8.17 -3.63
N VAL A 97 -3.53 7.00 -3.01
CA VAL A 97 -3.68 5.70 -3.65
C VAL A 97 -4.81 4.91 -2.98
N ILE A 98 -5.57 4.16 -3.77
CA ILE A 98 -6.78 3.47 -3.33
C ILE A 98 -6.79 2.00 -3.75
N GLU A 99 -7.60 1.19 -3.04
CA GLU A 99 -7.83 -0.21 -3.32
C GLU A 99 -8.81 -0.39 -4.49
N ARG A 100 -8.40 0.10 -5.66
CA ARG A 100 -9.06 -0.22 -6.93
C ARG A 100 -8.04 -0.87 -7.87
N PRO A 101 -8.45 -1.89 -8.64
CA PRO A 101 -7.56 -2.50 -9.64
C PRO A 101 -6.99 -1.46 -10.61
N VAL A 102 -5.71 -1.58 -10.97
CA VAL A 102 -5.02 -0.67 -11.90
C VAL A 102 -5.80 -0.49 -13.21
N LYS A 103 -6.46 -1.54 -13.71
CA LYS A 103 -7.29 -1.48 -14.92
C LYS A 103 -8.49 -0.55 -14.80
N MET A 104 -8.91 -0.19 -13.59
CA MET A 104 -10.02 0.74 -13.32
C MET A 104 -9.58 2.21 -13.31
N GLN A 105 -8.29 2.51 -13.55
CA GLN A 105 -7.77 3.88 -13.48
C GLN A 105 -8.54 4.85 -14.36
N PHE A 106 -8.83 4.48 -15.61
CA PHE A 106 -9.55 5.37 -16.54
C PHE A 106 -10.97 5.70 -16.06
N GLU A 107 -11.68 4.70 -15.52
CA GLU A 107 -13.02 4.91 -14.95
C GLU A 107 -12.95 5.78 -13.70
N THR A 108 -12.01 5.50 -12.80
CA THR A 108 -11.78 6.29 -11.59
C THR A 108 -11.45 7.75 -11.91
N ASP A 109 -10.57 8.01 -12.88
CA ASP A 109 -10.26 9.36 -13.35
C ASP A 109 -11.51 10.08 -13.91
N SER A 110 -12.41 9.35 -14.58
CA SER A 110 -13.67 9.90 -15.09
C SER A 110 -14.65 10.23 -13.97
N LEU A 111 -14.85 9.34 -13.00
CA LEU A 111 -15.71 9.56 -11.84
C LEU A 111 -15.19 10.72 -10.99
N PHE A 112 -13.90 10.76 -10.72
CA PHE A 112 -13.29 11.81 -9.92
C PHE A 112 -13.43 13.19 -10.58
N ARG A 113 -13.18 13.31 -11.90
CA ARG A 113 -13.43 14.56 -12.64
C ARG A 113 -14.88 15.02 -12.57
N ARG A 114 -15.85 14.11 -12.66
CA ARG A 114 -17.26 14.42 -12.49
C ARG A 114 -17.58 14.92 -11.08
N TYR A 115 -16.95 14.31 -10.06
CA TYR A 115 -17.07 14.76 -8.68
C TYR A 115 -16.49 16.17 -8.48
N LEU A 116 -15.32 16.45 -9.06
CA LEU A 116 -14.73 17.81 -9.04
C LEU A 116 -15.63 18.85 -9.70
N ALA A 117 -16.40 18.46 -10.73
CA ALA A 117 -17.34 19.32 -11.44
C ALA A 117 -18.74 19.37 -10.80
N ASP A 118 -18.94 18.83 -9.60
CA ASP A 118 -20.23 18.71 -8.90
C ASP A 118 -21.33 17.99 -9.73
N CYS A 119 -20.92 17.01 -10.54
CA CYS A 119 -21.76 16.21 -11.43
C CYS A 119 -21.77 14.73 -11.07
N TYR A 120 -21.40 14.38 -9.84
CA TYR A 120 -21.35 13.00 -9.34
C TYR A 120 -21.54 12.97 -7.84
N ASP A 121 -22.46 12.13 -7.36
CA ASP A 121 -22.68 11.87 -5.95
C ASP A 121 -21.84 10.66 -5.52
N LEU A 122 -21.07 10.84 -4.45
CA LEU A 122 -20.18 9.81 -3.95
C LEU A 122 -20.95 8.56 -3.52
N GLN A 123 -20.41 7.42 -3.88
CA GLN A 123 -20.94 6.12 -3.44
C GLN A 123 -20.38 5.76 -2.05
N ARG A 124 -20.74 4.57 -1.54
CA ARG A 124 -20.39 4.16 -0.17
C ARG A 124 -18.91 3.89 0.06
N GLY A 125 -18.17 3.46 -0.95
CA GLY A 125 -16.78 3.04 -0.81
C GLY A 125 -15.89 4.10 -0.15
N GLU A 126 -14.98 3.67 0.71
CA GLU A 126 -14.01 4.53 1.40
C GLU A 126 -13.08 5.28 0.46
N ASP A 127 -12.80 4.71 -0.70
CA ASP A 127 -12.04 5.33 -1.77
C ASP A 127 -12.68 6.63 -2.28
N GLU A 128 -14.03 6.66 -2.36
CA GLU A 128 -14.79 7.87 -2.70
C GLU A 128 -15.06 8.73 -1.47
N GLN A 129 -15.56 8.13 -0.39
CA GLN A 129 -15.95 8.86 0.80
C GLN A 129 -14.78 9.58 1.50
N ILE A 130 -13.61 8.98 1.49
CA ILE A 130 -12.39 9.57 2.06
C ILE A 130 -11.50 10.10 0.94
N GLY A 131 -11.14 9.26 -0.03
CA GLY A 131 -10.15 9.57 -1.05
C GLY A 131 -10.55 10.74 -1.93
N PHE A 132 -11.75 10.71 -2.54
CA PHE A 132 -12.22 11.78 -3.42
C PHE A 132 -12.45 13.09 -2.67
N ARG A 133 -13.03 13.02 -1.45
CA ARG A 133 -13.25 14.22 -0.62
C ARG A 133 -11.94 14.90 -0.27
N LEU A 134 -10.97 14.13 0.22
CA LEU A 134 -9.68 14.67 0.62
C LEU A 134 -8.92 15.24 -0.58
N ALA A 135 -8.91 14.52 -1.72
CA ALA A 135 -8.30 15.01 -2.94
C ALA A 135 -8.91 16.35 -3.41
N LYS A 136 -10.25 16.46 -3.44
CA LYS A 136 -10.94 17.72 -3.78
C LYS A 136 -10.55 18.86 -2.83
N ARG A 137 -10.48 18.58 -1.54
CA ARG A 137 -10.13 19.56 -0.49
C ARG A 137 -8.71 20.09 -0.62
N LEU A 138 -7.77 19.21 -0.99
CA LEU A 138 -6.36 19.54 -1.14
C LEU A 138 -5.97 20.00 -2.55
N GLY A 139 -6.91 19.99 -3.51
CA GLY A 139 -6.64 20.34 -4.90
C GLY A 139 -5.76 19.30 -5.62
N ILE A 140 -5.80 18.04 -5.19
CA ILE A 140 -5.16 16.94 -5.89
C ILE A 140 -6.03 16.58 -7.09
N ASP A 141 -5.45 16.52 -8.26
CA ASP A 141 -6.16 16.34 -9.53
C ASP A 141 -6.30 14.88 -9.96
N ARG A 142 -5.59 13.96 -9.29
CA ARG A 142 -5.60 12.53 -9.61
C ARG A 142 -5.47 11.64 -8.38
N ILE A 143 -6.20 10.52 -8.39
CA ILE A 143 -6.12 9.44 -7.43
C ILE A 143 -5.62 8.18 -8.15
N TYR A 144 -4.74 7.40 -7.53
CA TYR A 144 -4.10 6.26 -8.17
C TYR A 144 -4.73 4.95 -7.73
N CYS A 145 -5.16 4.14 -8.70
CA CYS A 145 -5.59 2.76 -8.51
C CYS A 145 -4.37 1.86 -8.49
N VAL A 146 -4.14 1.14 -7.39
CA VAL A 146 -2.91 0.35 -7.23
C VAL A 146 -3.16 -1.12 -6.87
N ASP A 147 -4.41 -1.53 -6.67
CA ASP A 147 -4.73 -2.93 -6.38
C ASP A 147 -4.46 -3.84 -7.59
N GLU A 148 -4.05 -5.06 -7.29
CA GLU A 148 -3.80 -6.10 -8.28
C GLU A 148 -3.94 -7.47 -7.62
N TRP A 149 -4.62 -8.39 -8.29
CA TRP A 149 -4.73 -9.75 -7.80
C TRP A 149 -3.37 -10.46 -7.78
N GLY A 150 -3.18 -11.33 -6.80
CA GLY A 150 -2.04 -12.20 -6.74
C GLY A 150 -2.03 -13.21 -7.90
N LYS A 151 -0.89 -13.83 -8.11
CA LYS A 151 -0.74 -14.92 -9.08
C LYS A 151 -0.49 -16.21 -8.32
N HIS A 152 -1.33 -17.20 -8.56
CA HIS A 152 -1.15 -18.53 -8.03
C HIS A 152 -0.13 -19.35 -8.85
N TYR A 153 0.40 -20.40 -8.24
CA TYR A 153 1.09 -21.48 -8.96
C TYR A 153 0.06 -22.31 -9.73
N ASP A 154 0.52 -22.97 -10.79
CA ASP A 154 -0.36 -23.76 -11.69
C ASP A 154 -1.18 -24.83 -10.92
N GLU A 155 -0.59 -25.46 -9.91
CA GLU A 155 -1.26 -26.46 -9.07
C GLU A 155 -2.43 -25.86 -8.26
N ILE A 156 -2.29 -24.61 -7.79
CA ILE A 156 -3.36 -23.89 -7.13
C ILE A 156 -4.46 -23.49 -8.11
N ASP A 157 -4.07 -23.01 -9.31
CA ASP A 157 -5.04 -22.71 -10.36
C ASP A 157 -5.84 -23.95 -10.80
N GLU A 158 -5.20 -25.13 -10.79
CA GLU A 158 -5.87 -26.41 -11.04
C GLU A 158 -6.86 -26.77 -9.92
N LEU A 159 -6.47 -26.62 -8.67
CA LEU A 159 -7.34 -26.84 -7.51
C LEU A 159 -8.58 -25.93 -7.56
N LEU A 160 -8.40 -24.65 -7.85
CA LEU A 160 -9.48 -23.65 -7.86
C LEU A 160 -10.40 -23.72 -9.10
N ARG A 161 -9.99 -24.44 -10.16
CA ARG A 161 -10.73 -24.50 -11.44
C ARG A 161 -12.04 -25.27 -11.35
N ASP A 162 -12.10 -26.32 -10.53
CA ASP A 162 -13.27 -27.18 -10.38
C ASP A 162 -13.80 -27.16 -8.95
N GLU A 163 -14.68 -26.21 -8.69
CA GLU A 163 -15.32 -26.00 -7.40
C GLU A 163 -16.19 -27.22 -6.92
N ASN A 164 -16.52 -28.14 -7.82
CA ASN A 164 -17.26 -29.36 -7.50
C ASN A 164 -16.33 -30.54 -7.22
N SER A 165 -15.03 -30.39 -7.39
CA SER A 165 -14.09 -31.45 -7.08
C SER A 165 -14.05 -31.76 -5.59
N LYS A 166 -13.81 -33.03 -5.25
CA LYS A 166 -13.67 -33.43 -3.85
C LYS A 166 -12.51 -32.71 -3.14
N GLU A 167 -11.46 -32.41 -3.90
CA GLU A 167 -10.28 -31.75 -3.36
C GLU A 167 -10.56 -30.27 -3.04
N TYR A 168 -11.25 -29.56 -3.95
CA TYR A 168 -11.68 -28.19 -3.69
C TYR A 168 -12.62 -28.10 -2.49
N ILE A 169 -13.63 -28.99 -2.40
CA ILE A 169 -14.57 -29.03 -1.27
C ILE A 169 -13.81 -29.25 0.05
N ARG A 170 -12.84 -30.16 0.08
CA ARG A 170 -12.01 -30.38 1.29
C ARG A 170 -11.15 -29.16 1.62
N PHE A 171 -10.59 -28.51 0.62
CA PHE A 171 -9.80 -27.29 0.78
C PHE A 171 -10.66 -26.16 1.36
N GLU A 172 -11.81 -25.85 0.78
CA GLU A 172 -12.73 -24.82 1.27
C GLU A 172 -13.24 -25.14 2.70
N THR A 173 -13.63 -26.40 2.93
CA THR A 173 -14.07 -26.83 4.26
C THR A 173 -12.97 -26.65 5.31
N SER A 174 -11.70 -26.82 4.95
CA SER A 174 -10.57 -26.64 5.87
C SER A 174 -10.46 -25.21 6.41
N PHE A 175 -10.98 -24.20 5.70
CA PHE A 175 -10.96 -22.83 6.19
C PHE A 175 -11.83 -22.64 7.44
N TYR A 176 -13.02 -23.24 7.45
CA TYR A 176 -13.99 -23.10 8.56
C TYR A 176 -13.81 -24.19 9.63
N ASP A 177 -13.58 -25.41 9.20
CA ASP A 177 -13.62 -26.60 10.08
C ASP A 177 -12.27 -26.98 10.67
N HIS A 178 -11.18 -26.30 10.25
CA HIS A 178 -9.88 -26.56 10.86
C HIS A 178 -9.90 -26.20 12.36
N PRO A 179 -9.42 -27.06 13.27
CA PRO A 179 -9.44 -26.81 14.71
C PRO A 179 -8.80 -25.48 15.15
N ASP A 180 -7.87 -24.97 14.36
CA ASP A 180 -7.20 -23.70 14.63
C ASP A 180 -8.00 -22.48 14.12
N SER A 181 -9.11 -22.67 13.41
CA SER A 181 -9.93 -21.56 12.93
C SER A 181 -10.47 -20.68 14.06
N ILE A 182 -10.70 -21.28 15.22
CA ILE A 182 -11.09 -20.54 16.43
C ILE A 182 -9.98 -19.62 16.97
N LYS A 183 -8.74 -19.77 16.52
CA LYS A 183 -7.58 -18.94 16.91
C LYS A 183 -7.47 -17.66 16.09
N ARG A 184 -8.34 -17.48 15.09
CA ARG A 184 -8.37 -16.23 14.31
C ARG A 184 -8.61 -15.05 15.21
N PHE A 185 -7.89 -14.00 14.94
CA PHE A 185 -8.06 -12.72 15.61
C PHE A 185 -9.15 -11.92 14.89
N VAL A 186 -10.34 -11.92 15.47
CA VAL A 186 -11.50 -11.16 14.95
C VAL A 186 -12.04 -10.32 16.12
N PRO A 187 -11.58 -9.09 16.31
CA PRO A 187 -12.12 -8.20 17.32
C PRO A 187 -13.55 -7.80 16.97
N GLU A 188 -14.33 -7.47 17.98
CA GLU A 188 -15.68 -6.95 17.81
C GLU A 188 -15.63 -5.57 17.17
N ALA A 189 -16.46 -5.37 16.14
CA ALA A 189 -16.57 -4.08 15.47
C ALA A 189 -17.32 -3.07 16.35
N VAL A 190 -16.83 -1.84 16.40
CA VAL A 190 -17.38 -0.78 17.26
C VAL A 190 -18.01 0.36 16.46
N PHE A 191 -18.01 0.33 15.14
CA PHE A 191 -18.49 1.43 14.29
C PHE A 191 -19.96 1.80 14.53
N LYS A 192 -20.82 0.83 14.90
CA LYS A 192 -22.24 1.10 15.20
C LYS A 192 -22.44 1.87 16.50
N GLU A 193 -21.64 1.55 17.50
CA GLU A 193 -21.81 2.03 18.87
C GLU A 193 -20.96 3.26 19.15
N ARG A 194 -19.76 3.31 18.53
CA ARG A 194 -18.73 4.32 18.81
C ARG A 194 -18.35 5.16 17.59
N GLY A 195 -18.89 4.83 16.42
CA GLY A 195 -18.67 5.53 15.17
C GLY A 195 -17.46 5.03 14.36
N ILE A 196 -17.37 5.56 13.13
CA ILE A 196 -16.37 5.17 12.13
C ILE A 196 -14.95 5.49 12.62
N ILE A 197 -14.72 6.68 13.19
CA ILE A 197 -13.36 7.08 13.64
C ILE A 197 -12.85 6.14 14.73
N ALA A 198 -13.72 5.77 15.68
CA ALA A 198 -13.34 4.84 16.75
C ALA A 198 -12.98 3.45 16.21
N GLU A 199 -13.71 2.96 15.21
CA GLU A 199 -13.37 1.72 14.50
C GLU A 199 -12.01 1.83 13.81
N LEU A 200 -11.79 2.90 13.03
CA LEU A 200 -10.53 3.11 12.32
C LEU A 200 -9.35 3.22 13.28
N ILE A 201 -9.49 3.86 14.44
CA ILE A 201 -8.43 3.88 15.46
C ILE A 201 -8.06 2.45 15.89
N GLY A 202 -9.05 1.58 16.10
CA GLY A 202 -8.82 0.19 16.45
C GLY A 202 -8.14 -0.61 15.34
N LEU A 203 -8.61 -0.46 14.10
CA LEU A 203 -8.05 -1.15 12.93
C LEU A 203 -6.62 -0.70 12.59
N ASN A 204 -6.28 0.55 12.89
CA ASN A 204 -4.96 1.12 12.66
C ASN A 204 -4.04 1.05 13.89
N ASP A 205 -4.41 0.27 14.90
CA ASP A 205 -3.56 -0.03 16.03
C ASP A 205 -2.43 -1.01 15.62
N PRO A 206 -1.18 -0.75 15.99
CA PRO A 206 -0.05 -1.61 15.61
C PRO A 206 -0.20 -3.07 16.08
N GLU A 207 -0.82 -3.32 17.22
CA GLU A 207 -1.07 -4.68 17.70
C GLU A 207 -2.15 -5.38 16.87
N TYR A 208 -3.22 -4.65 16.48
CA TYR A 208 -4.23 -5.16 15.54
C TYR A 208 -3.57 -5.57 14.22
N ILE A 209 -2.81 -4.65 13.61
CA ILE A 209 -2.13 -4.86 12.33
C ILE A 209 -1.23 -6.10 12.40
N ARG A 210 -0.41 -6.21 13.44
CA ARG A 210 0.47 -7.36 13.65
C ARG A 210 -0.30 -8.67 13.80
N ARG A 211 -1.37 -8.69 14.57
CA ARG A 211 -2.16 -9.90 14.84
C ARG A 211 -2.98 -10.35 13.65
N SER A 212 -3.46 -9.43 12.83
CA SER A 212 -4.29 -9.74 11.65
C SER A 212 -3.57 -10.63 10.64
N LEU A 213 -2.23 -10.55 10.53
CA LEU A 213 -1.45 -11.46 9.68
C LEU A 213 -1.61 -12.92 10.12
N GLY A 214 -1.77 -13.17 11.42
CA GLY A 214 -1.99 -14.51 11.95
C GLY A 214 -3.22 -15.23 11.37
N ASN A 215 -4.21 -14.48 10.90
CA ASN A 215 -5.41 -15.02 10.28
C ASN A 215 -5.12 -15.72 8.93
N TYR A 216 -4.05 -15.31 8.25
CA TYR A 216 -3.57 -15.90 7.00
C TYR A 216 -2.60 -17.09 7.23
N LEU A 217 -2.33 -17.44 8.49
CA LEU A 217 -1.44 -18.55 8.88
C LEU A 217 -2.22 -19.72 9.51
N VAL A 218 -3.55 -19.68 9.42
CA VAL A 218 -4.47 -20.74 9.89
C VAL A 218 -5.47 -21.04 8.79
N GLY A 219 -6.34 -22.03 8.98
CA GLY A 219 -7.30 -22.43 7.95
C GLY A 219 -6.62 -22.95 6.69
N HIS A 220 -6.87 -22.33 5.55
CA HIS A 220 -6.30 -22.73 4.25
C HIS A 220 -4.77 -22.90 4.29
N PHE A 221 -4.05 -22.05 4.99
CA PHE A 221 -2.59 -22.12 5.09
C PHE A 221 -2.09 -23.50 5.55
N LYS A 222 -2.84 -24.17 6.42
CA LYS A 222 -2.48 -25.48 6.98
C LYS A 222 -3.01 -26.66 6.17
N TYR A 223 -3.68 -26.40 5.06
CA TYR A 223 -4.19 -27.46 4.22
C TYR A 223 -3.07 -28.20 3.50
N ALA A 224 -3.14 -29.53 3.55
CA ALA A 224 -2.27 -30.45 2.81
C ALA A 224 -3.13 -31.36 1.93
N SER A 225 -2.77 -31.53 0.67
CA SER A 225 -3.36 -32.53 -0.22
C SER A 225 -2.67 -33.88 -0.10
N PHE A 226 -3.16 -34.89 -0.80
CA PHE A 226 -2.47 -36.21 -0.81
C PHE A 226 -1.12 -36.19 -1.51
N SER A 227 -0.89 -35.22 -2.40
CA SER A 227 0.31 -35.13 -3.23
C SER A 227 1.25 -34.01 -2.83
N ASN A 228 0.76 -33.03 -2.05
CA ASN A 228 1.54 -31.84 -1.69
C ASN A 228 1.17 -31.33 -0.28
N ASP A 229 2.13 -31.36 0.61
CA ASP A 229 1.98 -30.90 1.99
C ASP A 229 1.93 -29.36 2.13
N TYR A 230 2.29 -28.63 1.06
CA TYR A 230 2.43 -27.17 1.06
C TYR A 230 1.32 -26.43 0.31
N ILE A 231 0.30 -27.12 -0.16
CA ILE A 231 -0.80 -26.54 -0.95
C ILE A 231 -1.39 -25.28 -0.31
N GLY A 232 -1.63 -25.32 1.00
CA GLY A 232 -2.17 -24.17 1.71
C GLY A 232 -1.20 -22.99 1.81
N ALA A 233 0.08 -23.26 2.00
CA ALA A 233 1.12 -22.22 2.00
C ALA A 233 1.29 -21.60 0.60
N ASP A 234 1.24 -22.41 -0.46
CA ASP A 234 1.31 -21.96 -1.84
C ASP A 234 0.09 -21.13 -2.24
N PHE A 235 -1.09 -21.53 -1.77
CA PHE A 235 -2.32 -20.74 -1.95
C PHE A 235 -2.19 -19.35 -1.33
N GLU A 236 -1.80 -19.25 -0.04
CA GLU A 236 -1.66 -17.95 0.62
C GLU A 236 -0.52 -17.12 0.04
N THR A 237 0.55 -17.78 -0.46
CA THR A 237 1.62 -17.10 -1.19
C THR A 237 1.06 -16.38 -2.42
N GLY A 238 0.22 -17.01 -3.21
CA GLY A 238 -0.43 -16.40 -4.38
C GLY A 238 -1.48 -15.39 -4.00
N ARG A 239 -2.44 -15.78 -3.16
CA ARG A 239 -3.60 -14.99 -2.81
C ARG A 239 -3.25 -13.72 -2.02
N TRP A 240 -2.36 -13.82 -1.02
CA TRP A 240 -2.12 -12.73 -0.08
C TRP A 240 -0.75 -12.07 -0.23
N PHE A 241 0.32 -12.84 -0.09
CA PHE A 241 1.68 -12.28 -0.14
C PHE A 241 2.00 -11.68 -1.51
N ASN A 242 1.74 -12.41 -2.60
CA ASN A 242 1.99 -11.92 -3.94
C ASN A 242 1.09 -10.72 -4.31
N ARG A 243 -0.19 -10.71 -3.89
CA ARG A 243 -1.09 -9.56 -4.07
C ARG A 243 -0.49 -8.31 -3.43
N ASN A 244 -0.09 -8.36 -2.16
CA ASN A 244 0.49 -7.21 -1.47
C ASN A 244 1.83 -6.74 -2.08
N LEU A 245 2.68 -7.66 -2.54
CA LEU A 245 3.89 -7.31 -3.27
C LEU A 245 3.57 -6.59 -4.59
N ARG A 246 2.52 -6.98 -5.29
CA ARG A 246 2.08 -6.31 -6.53
C ARG A 246 1.51 -4.93 -6.26
N ILE A 247 0.69 -4.78 -5.21
CA ILE A 247 0.18 -3.49 -4.74
C ILE A 247 1.36 -2.57 -4.42
N PHE A 248 2.29 -3.03 -3.60
CA PHE A 248 3.49 -2.27 -3.23
C PHE A 248 4.29 -1.86 -4.48
N ARG A 249 4.49 -2.78 -5.44
CA ARG A 249 5.18 -2.47 -6.70
C ARG A 249 4.41 -1.45 -7.56
N ASN A 250 3.09 -1.46 -7.54
CA ASN A 250 2.28 -0.46 -8.25
C ASN A 250 2.45 0.93 -7.61
N ILE A 251 2.55 1.01 -6.27
CA ILE A 251 2.87 2.26 -5.57
C ILE A 251 4.26 2.76 -5.96
N GLN A 252 5.27 1.89 -6.01
CA GLN A 252 6.62 2.25 -6.45
C GLN A 252 6.73 2.73 -7.91
N ARG A 253 5.71 2.50 -8.75
CA ARG A 253 5.67 3.01 -10.14
C ARG A 253 5.17 4.44 -10.24
N ILE A 254 4.63 4.98 -9.16
CA ILE A 254 4.20 6.38 -9.10
C ILE A 254 5.48 7.21 -8.98
N GLU A 255 5.70 8.12 -9.93
CA GLU A 255 6.80 9.07 -9.85
C GLU A 255 6.56 10.01 -8.68
N THR A 256 7.57 10.18 -7.83
CA THR A 256 7.50 11.00 -6.62
C THR A 256 8.65 11.98 -6.55
N GLU A 257 8.36 13.15 -6.01
CA GLU A 257 9.33 14.17 -5.64
C GLU A 257 9.67 14.12 -4.14
N PRO A 258 10.80 14.65 -3.68
CA PRO A 258 11.16 14.63 -2.25
C PRO A 258 10.15 15.30 -1.32
N SER A 259 9.30 16.18 -1.83
CA SER A 259 8.26 16.89 -1.07
C SER A 259 6.95 16.11 -0.99
N ASP A 260 6.82 15.00 -1.74
CA ASP A 260 5.58 14.24 -1.78
C ASP A 260 5.30 13.49 -0.49
N ARG A 261 4.01 13.22 -0.27
CA ARG A 261 3.46 12.50 0.87
C ARG A 261 2.33 11.62 0.36
N ILE A 262 2.45 10.32 0.58
CA ILE A 262 1.51 9.34 0.03
C ILE A 262 0.52 8.91 1.11
N LEU A 263 -0.78 9.07 0.84
CA LEU A 263 -1.84 8.43 1.62
C LEU A 263 -2.30 7.17 0.90
N VAL A 264 -2.27 6.05 1.61
CA VAL A 264 -2.70 4.73 1.13
C VAL A 264 -4.00 4.37 1.84
N ILE A 265 -5.11 4.23 1.10
CA ILE A 265 -6.44 3.88 1.64
C ILE A 265 -6.78 2.47 1.16
N PHE A 266 -6.80 1.52 2.09
CA PHE A 266 -7.01 0.10 1.81
C PHE A 266 -7.79 -0.59 2.95
N GLY A 267 -8.41 -1.73 2.68
CA GLY A 267 -8.90 -2.61 3.72
C GLY A 267 -7.81 -2.93 4.75
N ALA A 268 -8.16 -2.86 6.05
CA ALA A 268 -7.19 -2.95 7.14
C ALA A 268 -6.32 -4.22 7.11
N GLY A 269 -6.83 -5.31 6.53
CA GLY A 269 -6.07 -6.54 6.34
C GLY A 269 -4.75 -6.32 5.58
N HIS A 270 -4.73 -5.43 4.59
CA HIS A 270 -3.54 -5.18 3.77
C HIS A 270 -2.37 -4.55 4.55
N GLN A 271 -2.66 -3.82 5.63
CA GLN A 271 -1.63 -3.17 6.43
C GLN A 271 -0.64 -4.16 7.05
N ASN A 272 -1.06 -5.41 7.31
CA ASN A 272 -0.19 -6.42 7.93
C ASN A 272 1.04 -6.80 7.10
N LEU A 273 1.00 -6.57 5.78
CA LEU A 273 2.14 -6.73 4.86
C LEU A 273 2.63 -5.38 4.31
N LEU A 274 1.72 -4.48 3.91
CA LEU A 274 2.13 -3.20 3.31
C LEU A 274 2.97 -2.37 4.28
N ASN A 275 2.58 -2.28 5.57
CA ASN A 275 3.36 -1.52 6.55
C ASN A 275 4.77 -2.09 6.71
N TYR A 276 4.90 -3.43 6.80
CA TYR A 276 6.21 -4.07 6.86
C TYR A 276 7.06 -3.79 5.62
N LEU A 277 6.45 -3.78 4.42
CA LEU A 277 7.15 -3.46 3.18
C LEU A 277 7.60 -1.99 3.15
N PHE A 278 6.77 -1.06 3.61
CA PHE A 278 7.13 0.35 3.72
C PHE A 278 8.24 0.59 4.75
N GLU A 279 8.18 -0.05 5.91
CA GLU A 279 9.22 0.05 6.95
C GLU A 279 10.58 -0.49 6.48
N CYS A 280 10.58 -1.55 5.67
CA CYS A 280 11.80 -2.16 5.13
C CYS A 280 12.35 -1.45 3.91
N SER A 281 11.54 -0.64 3.21
CA SER A 281 11.97 0.03 1.99
C SER A 281 12.81 1.28 2.28
N PRO A 282 13.95 1.45 1.60
CA PRO A 282 14.74 2.68 1.74
C PRO A 282 14.09 3.91 1.09
N GLU A 283 13.03 3.71 0.28
CA GLU A 283 12.36 4.77 -0.49
C GLU A 283 11.28 5.49 0.32
N TYR A 284 10.81 4.86 1.40
CA TYR A 284 9.63 5.33 2.16
C TYR A 284 9.91 5.46 3.65
N ARG A 285 9.13 6.32 4.29
CA ARG A 285 9.07 6.44 5.75
C ARG A 285 7.62 6.31 6.18
N LEU A 286 7.30 5.18 6.82
CA LEU A 286 5.95 4.91 7.31
C LEU A 286 5.58 5.86 8.46
N GLU A 287 4.37 6.42 8.39
CA GLU A 287 3.73 7.20 9.44
C GLU A 287 2.55 6.42 10.04
N GLU A 288 2.38 6.50 11.34
CA GLU A 288 1.26 5.85 12.04
C GLU A 288 -0.04 6.64 11.86
N ALA A 289 -1.11 6.00 11.37
CA ALA A 289 -2.41 6.65 11.14
C ALA A 289 -2.99 7.27 12.43
N ASN A 290 -2.83 6.59 13.57
CA ASN A 290 -3.38 7.03 14.85
C ASN A 290 -2.81 8.36 15.38
N LYS A 291 -1.65 8.81 14.87
CA LYS A 291 -1.14 10.18 15.12
C LYS A 291 -2.07 11.27 14.57
N TYR A 292 -2.85 10.94 13.55
CA TYR A 292 -3.76 11.87 12.87
C TYR A 292 -5.21 11.65 13.26
N LEU A 293 -5.60 10.43 13.62
CA LEU A 293 -6.97 10.07 14.00
C LEU A 293 -7.34 10.46 15.44
N MET A 294 -6.36 10.65 16.29
CA MET A 294 -6.49 11.11 17.69
C MET A 294 -6.02 12.55 17.81
#